data_79d88cc169687868bffc66d98aa03a68
#
_entry.id   79d88cc169687868bffc66d98aa03a68
#
_cell.length_a   1.000
_cell.length_b   1.000
_cell.length_c   1.000
_cell.angle_alpha   90.00
_cell.angle_beta   90.00
_cell.angle_gamma   90.00
#
_symmetry.space_group_name_H-M   'P 1'
#
loop_
_entity.id
_entity.type
_entity.pdbx_description
1 polymer ?
#
loop_
_entity_poly.entity_id
_entity_poly.type
_entity_poly.pdbx_seq_one_letter_code
_entity_poly.pdbx_strand_id
1 'polypeptide(L)'
;PCVEVKTSKYQLIFDCGSGFSKVDFSNDLQTILFISHFHHDHIQGLAFNSYNSEKNKKIILTSAHSNSKDTYNNLTNYFKDPYFPVDFIEIIDKFEFIEFKKIVNDFQDLEINSIELNHPGNCSGYSITSEEKKFCYLLDNEYESNQKKELINFCNFSDTIIWDGMFLDKELPDKKGWGHSSVEQGINLANELEFKKFLISHHSPTREDNEIKKIQNNLSNIKIKFASENEVIDF
;
A
#
# COMPACT_ATOMS: atom_id res chain seq x y z
N PRO A 1 -0.89 -6.87 -3.38
CA PRO A 1 -0.75 -6.23 -2.06
C PRO A 1 -2.10 -5.79 -1.48
N CYS A 2 -2.20 -5.74 -0.14
CA CYS A 2 -3.30 -5.12 0.61
C CYS A 2 -2.85 -4.97 2.07
N VAL A 3 -2.86 -3.76 2.59
CA VAL A 3 -2.49 -3.48 3.97
C VAL A 3 -3.61 -2.72 4.65
N GLU A 4 -3.99 -3.16 5.85
CA GLU A 4 -5.02 -2.53 6.66
C GLU A 4 -4.41 -1.89 7.90
N VAL A 5 -4.82 -0.65 8.19
CA VAL A 5 -4.50 0.09 9.42
C VAL A 5 -5.81 0.48 10.09
N LYS A 6 -6.01 0.07 11.34
CA LYS A 6 -7.18 0.44 12.13
C LYS A 6 -6.79 1.46 13.21
N THR A 7 -7.59 2.52 13.30
CA THR A 7 -7.55 3.52 14.37
C THR A 7 -8.84 3.48 15.16
N SER A 8 -9.02 4.35 16.14
CA SER A 8 -10.28 4.43 16.89
C SER A 8 -11.48 4.84 16.02
N LYS A 9 -11.26 5.51 14.88
CA LYS A 9 -12.32 6.07 14.01
C LYS A 9 -12.30 5.54 12.59
N TYR A 10 -11.16 5.06 12.10
CA TYR A 10 -10.93 4.76 10.69
C TYR A 10 -10.41 3.36 10.47
N GLN A 11 -10.85 2.78 9.37
CA GLN A 11 -10.27 1.61 8.73
C GLN A 11 -9.63 2.08 7.43
N LEU A 12 -8.30 2.20 7.43
CA LEU A 12 -7.52 2.68 6.30
C LEU A 12 -6.94 1.47 5.58
N ILE A 13 -7.18 1.37 4.28
CA ILE A 13 -6.73 0.25 3.47
C ILE A 13 -5.85 0.80 2.35
N PHE A 14 -4.68 0.20 2.17
CA PHE A 14 -3.74 0.54 1.12
C PHE A 14 -3.70 -0.60 0.13
N ASP A 15 -4.16 -0.31 -1.08
CA ASP A 15 -4.39 -1.23 -2.18
C ASP A 15 -5.40 -2.35 -1.89
N CYS A 16 -5.88 -2.98 -2.94
CA CYS A 16 -6.88 -4.02 -2.90
C CYS A 16 -6.51 -5.22 -3.77
N GLY A 17 -5.26 -5.67 -3.66
CA GLY A 17 -4.81 -6.92 -4.25
C GLY A 17 -5.49 -8.14 -3.64
N SER A 18 -4.93 -9.33 -3.79
CA SER A 18 -5.54 -10.60 -3.34
C SER A 18 -5.90 -10.61 -1.85
N GLY A 19 -5.14 -9.90 -1.00
CA GLY A 19 -5.44 -9.78 0.43
C GLY A 19 -6.75 -9.06 0.76
N PHE A 20 -7.26 -8.23 -0.14
CA PHE A 20 -8.50 -7.48 0.06
C PHE A 20 -9.72 -8.39 0.30
N SER A 21 -9.73 -9.59 -0.27
CA SER A 21 -10.78 -10.59 -0.02
C SER A 21 -10.91 -11.02 1.43
N LYS A 22 -9.87 -10.79 2.24
CA LYS A 22 -9.81 -11.15 3.67
C LYS A 22 -10.12 -9.98 4.61
N VAL A 23 -10.29 -8.78 4.07
CA VAL A 23 -10.62 -7.59 4.88
C VAL A 23 -12.02 -7.75 5.46
N ASP A 24 -12.11 -7.62 6.77
CA ASP A 24 -13.39 -7.60 7.50
C ASP A 24 -13.77 -6.13 7.78
N PHE A 25 -14.82 -5.68 7.11
CA PHE A 25 -15.25 -4.28 7.20
C PHE A 25 -16.00 -4.01 8.50
N SER A 26 -15.44 -3.12 9.31
CA SER A 26 -16.10 -2.63 10.52
C SER A 26 -17.29 -1.72 10.18
N ASN A 27 -18.45 -1.95 10.80
CA ASN A 27 -19.60 -1.05 10.66
C ASN A 27 -19.44 0.26 11.44
N ASP A 28 -18.59 0.27 12.45
CA ASP A 28 -18.39 1.43 13.34
C ASP A 28 -17.34 2.41 12.80
N LEU A 29 -16.40 1.93 11.97
CA LEU A 29 -15.31 2.73 11.43
C LEU A 29 -15.66 3.31 10.04
N GLN A 30 -15.17 4.51 9.74
CA GLN A 30 -15.16 5.01 8.36
C GLN A 30 -14.02 4.33 7.59
N THR A 31 -14.36 3.63 6.51
CA THR A 31 -13.37 2.97 5.66
C THR A 31 -12.91 3.87 4.53
N ILE A 32 -11.59 4.01 4.36
CA ILE A 32 -10.95 4.73 3.25
C ILE A 32 -9.94 3.76 2.59
N LEU A 33 -10.13 3.54 1.29
CA LEU A 33 -9.24 2.74 0.44
C LEU A 33 -8.38 3.69 -0.40
N PHE A 34 -7.08 3.62 -0.19
CA PHE A 34 -6.07 4.36 -0.94
C PHE A 34 -5.48 3.44 -2.01
N ILE A 35 -5.61 3.80 -3.28
CA ILE A 35 -5.00 3.10 -4.40
C ILE A 35 -3.65 3.74 -4.72
N SER A 36 -2.58 2.97 -4.60
CA SER A 36 -1.23 3.42 -4.96
C SER A 36 -1.07 3.55 -6.47
N HIS A 37 -1.52 2.55 -7.22
CA HIS A 37 -1.55 2.51 -8.69
C HIS A 37 -2.46 1.36 -9.18
N PHE A 38 -2.59 1.19 -10.52
CA PHE A 38 -3.58 0.29 -11.11
C PHE A 38 -3.00 -1.02 -11.68
N HIS A 39 -1.82 -1.47 -11.23
CA HIS A 39 -1.34 -2.78 -11.61
C HIS A 39 -2.21 -3.89 -11.01
N HIS A 40 -2.23 -5.03 -11.71
CA HIS A 40 -3.13 -6.15 -11.45
C HIS A 40 -3.10 -6.60 -9.97
N ASP A 41 -1.93 -6.80 -9.41
CA ASP A 41 -1.74 -7.31 -8.04
C ASP A 41 -2.10 -6.29 -6.94
N HIS A 42 -2.34 -5.02 -7.30
CA HIS A 42 -2.82 -3.97 -6.40
C HIS A 42 -4.33 -3.76 -6.44
N ILE A 43 -5.03 -4.23 -7.48
CA ILE A 43 -6.47 -4.00 -7.64
C ILE A 43 -7.31 -5.27 -7.79
N GLN A 44 -6.71 -6.42 -8.09
CA GLN A 44 -7.43 -7.65 -8.46
C GLN A 44 -8.43 -8.14 -7.41
N GLY A 45 -8.20 -7.86 -6.13
CA GLY A 45 -9.07 -8.33 -5.04
C GLY A 45 -10.34 -7.51 -4.84
N LEU A 46 -10.46 -6.33 -5.48
CA LEU A 46 -11.57 -5.41 -5.28
C LEU A 46 -12.93 -6.06 -5.51
N ALA A 47 -13.03 -6.93 -6.51
CA ALA A 47 -14.26 -7.62 -6.87
C ALA A 47 -14.53 -8.91 -6.07
N PHE A 48 -13.59 -9.36 -5.25
CA PHE A 48 -13.67 -10.66 -4.56
C PHE A 48 -13.92 -10.56 -3.05
N ASN A 49 -14.08 -9.37 -2.52
CA ASN A 49 -14.50 -9.22 -1.14
C ASN A 49 -16.02 -9.39 -1.04
N SER A 50 -16.47 -10.39 -0.27
CA SER A 50 -17.88 -10.58 0.04
C SER A 50 -18.35 -9.50 1.02
N TYR A 51 -18.34 -8.26 0.58
CA TYR A 51 -18.81 -7.14 1.34
C TYR A 51 -20.29 -7.35 1.68
N ASN A 52 -20.58 -7.55 2.95
CA ASN A 52 -21.93 -7.76 3.42
C ASN A 52 -22.81 -6.57 3.01
N SER A 53 -23.90 -6.88 2.33
CA SER A 53 -24.94 -5.93 1.91
C SER A 53 -25.56 -5.12 3.07
N GLU A 54 -25.23 -5.47 4.31
CA GLU A 54 -25.71 -4.82 5.54
C GLU A 54 -24.94 -3.56 5.93
N LYS A 55 -23.79 -3.25 5.27
CA LYS A 55 -23.07 -2.02 5.57
C LYS A 55 -23.80 -0.80 5.01
N ASN A 56 -24.25 0.06 5.91
CA ASN A 56 -24.93 1.31 5.57
C ASN A 56 -24.00 2.43 5.10
N LYS A 57 -22.66 2.24 5.21
CA LYS A 57 -21.66 3.25 4.83
C LYS A 57 -20.90 2.81 3.61
N LYS A 58 -20.76 3.69 2.64
CA LYS A 58 -19.89 3.47 1.49
C LYS A 58 -18.41 3.46 1.89
N ILE A 59 -17.61 2.71 1.17
CA ILE A 59 -16.15 2.76 1.25
C ILE A 59 -15.71 3.95 0.41
N ILE A 60 -14.97 4.87 1.02
CA ILE A 60 -14.33 5.95 0.27
C ILE A 60 -13.14 5.34 -0.49
N LEU A 61 -13.04 5.61 -1.79
CA LEU A 61 -11.94 5.19 -2.62
C LEU A 61 -11.25 6.41 -3.23
N THR A 62 -9.92 6.48 -3.11
CA THR A 62 -9.13 7.61 -3.58
C THR A 62 -7.76 7.16 -4.11
N SER A 63 -7.16 8.00 -4.96
CA SER A 63 -5.78 7.85 -5.43
C SER A 63 -5.12 9.23 -5.50
N ALA A 64 -3.84 9.32 -5.14
CA ALA A 64 -3.13 10.61 -5.15
C ALA A 64 -2.62 10.99 -6.55
N HIS A 65 -2.36 10.02 -7.43
CA HIS A 65 -1.88 10.27 -8.80
C HIS A 65 -2.99 10.26 -9.86
N SER A 66 -4.23 9.91 -9.48
CA SER A 66 -5.37 9.83 -10.40
C SER A 66 -6.56 10.55 -9.80
N ASN A 67 -7.24 11.37 -10.60
CA ASN A 67 -8.49 12.00 -10.14
C ASN A 67 -9.60 10.95 -10.00
N SER A 68 -10.68 11.31 -9.32
CA SER A 68 -11.78 10.40 -8.99
C SER A 68 -12.45 9.79 -10.23
N LYS A 69 -12.59 10.58 -11.30
CA LYS A 69 -13.18 10.12 -12.57
C LYS A 69 -12.28 9.12 -13.29
N ASP A 70 -10.97 9.39 -13.37
CA ASP A 70 -10.02 8.49 -14.03
C ASP A 70 -9.81 7.23 -13.20
N THR A 71 -9.81 7.34 -11.87
CA THR A 71 -9.80 6.19 -10.96
C THR A 71 -11.02 5.28 -11.21
N TYR A 72 -12.22 5.86 -11.30
CA TYR A 72 -13.43 5.14 -11.68
C TYR A 72 -13.30 4.45 -13.05
N ASN A 73 -12.85 5.19 -14.06
CA ASN A 73 -12.69 4.67 -15.42
C ASN A 73 -11.67 3.54 -15.52
N ASN A 74 -10.53 3.67 -14.82
CA ASN A 74 -9.50 2.63 -14.80
C ASN A 74 -10.03 1.34 -14.20
N LEU A 75 -10.72 1.41 -13.07
CA LEU A 75 -11.30 0.23 -12.42
C LEU A 75 -12.43 -0.39 -13.24
N THR A 76 -13.34 0.41 -13.81
CA THR A 76 -14.41 -0.10 -14.66
C THR A 76 -13.89 -0.71 -15.97
N ASN A 77 -12.80 -0.17 -16.52
CA ASN A 77 -12.16 -0.76 -17.71
C ASN A 77 -11.43 -2.06 -17.41
N TYR A 78 -10.88 -2.20 -16.20
CA TYR A 78 -10.22 -3.42 -15.76
C TYR A 78 -11.24 -4.54 -15.46
N PHE A 79 -12.31 -4.23 -14.74
CA PHE A 79 -13.36 -5.19 -14.36
C PHE A 79 -14.51 -5.20 -15.38
N LYS A 80 -14.27 -5.64 -16.61
CA LYS A 80 -15.28 -5.80 -17.65
C LYS A 80 -14.96 -6.94 -18.60
N ASP A 81 -15.94 -7.34 -19.41
CA ASP A 81 -15.76 -8.30 -20.49
C ASP A 81 -14.61 -7.87 -21.45
N PRO A 82 -13.77 -8.80 -21.92
CA PRO A 82 -13.77 -10.24 -21.64
C PRO A 82 -12.96 -10.64 -20.37
N TYR A 83 -12.44 -9.68 -19.62
CA TYR A 83 -11.50 -9.95 -18.51
C TYR A 83 -12.22 -10.27 -17.19
N PHE A 84 -13.45 -9.83 -17.04
CA PHE A 84 -14.24 -10.04 -15.82
C PHE A 84 -15.69 -10.44 -16.16
N PRO A 85 -16.27 -11.44 -15.46
CA PRO A 85 -17.53 -12.08 -15.87
C PRO A 85 -18.80 -11.31 -15.49
N VAL A 86 -18.69 -10.34 -14.57
CA VAL A 86 -19.81 -9.49 -14.13
C VAL A 86 -19.50 -8.03 -14.37
N ASP A 87 -20.53 -7.23 -14.59
CA ASP A 87 -20.33 -5.80 -14.73
C ASP A 87 -19.90 -5.18 -13.39
N PHE A 88 -18.80 -4.44 -13.40
CA PHE A 88 -18.28 -3.77 -12.21
C PHE A 88 -19.30 -2.78 -11.61
N ILE A 89 -20.28 -2.34 -12.39
CA ILE A 89 -21.38 -1.50 -11.92
C ILE A 89 -22.09 -2.12 -10.70
N GLU A 90 -22.22 -3.44 -10.63
CA GLU A 90 -22.83 -4.12 -9.49
C GLU A 90 -22.00 -4.01 -8.19
N ILE A 91 -20.71 -3.80 -8.33
CA ILE A 91 -19.76 -3.70 -7.20
C ILE A 91 -19.55 -2.23 -6.81
N ILE A 92 -19.57 -1.34 -7.80
CA ILE A 92 -19.16 0.06 -7.66
C ILE A 92 -20.06 0.88 -6.75
N ASP A 93 -21.31 0.50 -6.60
CA ASP A 93 -22.28 1.18 -5.71
C ASP A 93 -21.87 1.14 -4.24
N LYS A 94 -20.92 0.26 -3.89
CA LYS A 94 -20.34 0.17 -2.55
C LYS A 94 -19.27 1.22 -2.29
N PHE A 95 -18.78 1.88 -3.32
CA PHE A 95 -17.68 2.83 -3.25
C PHE A 95 -18.15 4.26 -3.53
N GLU A 96 -17.49 5.20 -2.87
CA GLU A 96 -17.57 6.62 -3.15
C GLU A 96 -16.20 7.11 -3.61
N PHE A 97 -16.09 7.51 -4.88
CA PHE A 97 -14.85 7.99 -5.48
C PHE A 97 -14.64 9.45 -5.13
N ILE A 98 -13.65 9.73 -4.30
CA ILE A 98 -13.36 11.09 -3.79
C ILE A 98 -11.95 11.51 -4.21
N GLU A 99 -11.80 12.76 -4.63
CA GLU A 99 -10.50 13.36 -4.92
C GLU A 99 -9.58 13.31 -3.70
N PHE A 100 -8.32 12.94 -3.89
CA PHE A 100 -7.35 12.84 -2.80
C PHE A 100 -7.23 14.15 -2.02
N LYS A 101 -7.16 15.29 -2.71
CA LYS A 101 -7.11 16.61 -2.07
C LYS A 101 -8.32 16.90 -1.17
N LYS A 102 -9.49 16.35 -1.54
CA LYS A 102 -10.69 16.50 -0.71
C LYS A 102 -10.58 15.66 0.56
N ILE A 103 -10.04 14.43 0.46
CA ILE A 103 -9.78 13.58 1.63
C ILE A 103 -8.84 14.28 2.61
N VAL A 104 -7.72 14.84 2.12
CA VAL A 104 -6.75 15.59 2.95
C VAL A 104 -7.41 16.76 3.67
N ASN A 105 -8.37 17.45 3.03
CA ASN A 105 -9.03 18.60 3.62
C ASN A 105 -10.18 18.24 4.58
N ASP A 106 -10.94 17.20 4.29
CA ASP A 106 -12.15 16.87 5.04
C ASP A 106 -11.87 16.04 6.32
N PHE A 107 -10.78 15.27 6.32
CA PHE A 107 -10.40 14.40 7.45
C PHE A 107 -9.29 15.05 8.28
N GLN A 108 -9.60 16.14 8.97
CA GLN A 108 -8.63 16.98 9.68
C GLN A 108 -7.99 16.34 10.90
N ASP A 109 -8.52 15.23 11.39
CA ASP A 109 -7.94 14.39 12.45
C ASP A 109 -6.98 13.32 11.91
N LEU A 110 -6.79 13.26 10.59
CA LEU A 110 -5.76 12.50 9.89
C LEU A 110 -4.79 13.48 9.21
N GLU A 111 -3.51 13.38 9.51
CA GLU A 111 -2.50 14.03 8.66
C GLU A 111 -2.16 13.08 7.52
N ILE A 112 -2.63 13.39 6.31
CA ILE A 112 -2.49 12.54 5.13
C ILE A 112 -1.56 13.22 4.13
N ASN A 113 -0.48 12.52 3.74
CA ASN A 113 0.46 12.97 2.74
C ASN A 113 0.67 11.87 1.68
N SER A 114 1.09 12.28 0.49
CA SER A 114 1.52 11.37 -0.58
C SER A 114 2.86 11.78 -1.16
N ILE A 115 3.57 10.81 -1.70
CA ILE A 115 4.84 10.99 -2.41
C ILE A 115 4.76 10.23 -3.74
N GLU A 116 5.32 10.80 -4.80
CA GLU A 116 5.46 10.09 -6.07
C GLU A 116 6.58 9.06 -5.96
N LEU A 117 6.32 7.83 -6.36
CA LEU A 117 7.25 6.73 -6.41
C LEU A 117 7.68 6.44 -7.86
N ASN A 118 8.91 6.01 -8.03
CA ASN A 118 9.47 5.69 -9.33
C ASN A 118 9.00 4.30 -9.78
N HIS A 119 7.88 4.26 -10.49
CA HIS A 119 7.27 3.02 -10.95
C HIS A 119 6.61 3.21 -12.32
N PRO A 120 6.70 2.24 -13.25
CA PRO A 120 6.01 2.32 -14.53
C PRO A 120 4.49 2.50 -14.36
N GLY A 121 3.94 3.51 -15.02
CA GLY A 121 2.51 3.83 -14.95
C GLY A 121 2.13 4.78 -13.80
N ASN A 122 3.09 5.34 -13.10
CA ASN A 122 2.98 6.18 -11.89
C ASN A 122 2.50 5.39 -10.66
N CYS A 123 3.07 5.69 -9.53
CA CYS A 123 2.69 5.10 -8.25
C CYS A 123 2.77 6.15 -7.15
N SER A 124 1.90 6.08 -6.16
CA SER A 124 1.90 6.94 -4.99
C SER A 124 2.21 6.16 -3.73
N GLY A 125 3.23 6.61 -3.00
CA GLY A 125 3.38 6.25 -1.59
C GLY A 125 2.47 7.12 -0.72
N TYR A 126 2.11 6.61 0.45
CA TYR A 126 1.25 7.30 1.40
C TYR A 126 1.87 7.36 2.79
N SER A 127 1.69 8.49 3.48
CA SER A 127 1.92 8.55 4.92
C SER A 127 0.68 9.08 5.61
N ILE A 128 0.28 8.42 6.71
CA ILE A 128 -0.87 8.83 7.50
C ILE A 128 -0.48 8.87 8.96
N THR A 129 -0.75 10.04 9.59
CA THR A 129 -0.63 10.18 11.04
C THR A 129 -2.02 10.27 11.64
N SER A 130 -2.31 9.43 12.61
CA SER A 130 -3.52 9.42 13.41
C SER A 130 -3.17 9.10 14.86
N GLU A 131 -3.76 9.81 15.83
CA GLU A 131 -3.54 9.53 17.26
C GLU A 131 -2.04 9.50 17.64
N GLU A 132 -1.25 10.42 17.07
CA GLU A 132 0.21 10.53 17.25
C GLU A 132 1.02 9.32 16.70
N LYS A 133 0.38 8.45 15.92
CA LYS A 133 1.01 7.31 15.25
C LYS A 133 1.14 7.57 13.75
N LYS A 134 2.34 7.41 13.22
CA LYS A 134 2.64 7.62 11.79
C LYS A 134 2.90 6.29 11.10
N PHE A 135 2.16 6.07 10.02
CA PHE A 135 2.30 4.91 9.12
C PHE A 135 2.75 5.38 7.75
N CYS A 136 3.70 4.69 7.13
CA CYS A 136 4.13 4.93 5.75
C CYS A 136 4.00 3.66 4.89
N TYR A 137 3.41 3.81 3.71
CA TYR A 137 3.23 2.77 2.70
C TYR A 137 4.01 3.15 1.44
N LEU A 138 5.05 2.37 1.11
CA LEU A 138 5.98 2.62 0.01
C LEU A 138 6.18 1.34 -0.80
N LEU A 139 5.11 0.81 -1.37
CA LEU A 139 5.21 -0.32 -2.29
C LEU A 139 5.23 0.16 -3.73
N ASP A 140 5.98 -0.59 -4.53
CA ASP A 140 6.27 -0.38 -5.94
C ASP A 140 7.04 0.91 -6.19
N ASN A 141 8.33 0.82 -5.87
CA ASN A 141 9.29 1.89 -6.09
C ASN A 141 10.63 1.34 -6.55
N GLU A 142 11.10 1.73 -7.72
CA GLU A 142 12.48 1.54 -8.14
C GLU A 142 13.34 2.64 -7.50
N TYR A 143 13.95 2.32 -6.35
CA TYR A 143 14.72 3.28 -5.59
C TYR A 143 15.94 3.75 -6.35
N GLU A 144 16.05 5.07 -6.47
CA GLU A 144 17.25 5.77 -6.96
C GLU A 144 17.77 6.74 -5.91
N SER A 145 19.08 6.98 -5.93
CA SER A 145 19.77 7.81 -4.92
C SER A 145 19.26 9.27 -4.85
N ASN A 146 18.70 9.79 -5.93
CA ASN A 146 18.09 11.12 -5.97
C ASN A 146 16.81 11.23 -5.11
N GLN A 147 16.08 10.13 -4.90
CA GLN A 147 14.87 10.07 -4.04
C GLN A 147 15.22 10.08 -2.55
N LYS A 148 16.47 9.77 -2.18
CA LYS A 148 16.87 9.48 -0.80
C LYS A 148 16.43 10.56 0.18
N LYS A 149 16.72 11.83 -0.12
CA LYS A 149 16.41 12.94 0.78
C LYS A 149 14.92 13.11 1.01
N GLU A 150 14.14 12.94 -0.05
CA GLU A 150 12.69 13.06 0.00
C GLU A 150 12.07 11.92 0.79
N LEU A 151 12.49 10.68 0.54
CA LEU A 151 12.05 9.50 1.27
C LEU A 151 12.41 9.57 2.77
N ILE A 152 13.61 10.06 3.11
CA ILE A 152 14.00 10.28 4.51
C ILE A 152 13.03 11.27 5.18
N ASN A 153 12.79 12.43 4.56
CA ASN A 153 11.88 13.43 5.11
C ASN A 153 10.44 12.88 5.26
N PHE A 154 10.00 12.10 4.27
CA PHE A 154 8.67 11.51 4.26
C PHE A 154 8.49 10.45 5.35
N CYS A 155 9.49 9.59 5.55
CA CYS A 155 9.40 8.41 6.43
C CYS A 155 9.87 8.65 7.86
N ASN A 156 10.65 9.72 8.11
CA ASN A 156 11.27 9.90 9.42
C ASN A 156 10.21 10.02 10.53
N PHE A 157 10.56 9.51 11.71
CA PHE A 157 9.69 9.45 12.91
C PHE A 157 8.43 8.59 12.73
N SER A 158 8.44 7.64 11.79
CA SER A 158 7.30 6.74 11.61
C SER A 158 7.28 5.63 12.65
N ASP A 159 6.07 5.26 13.08
CA ASP A 159 5.86 4.06 13.90
C ASP A 159 6.02 2.80 13.05
N THR A 160 5.48 2.81 11.84
CA THR A 160 5.60 1.69 10.90
C THR A 160 5.83 2.18 9.48
N ILE A 161 6.81 1.59 8.81
CA ILE A 161 7.12 1.81 7.38
C ILE A 161 6.99 0.47 6.68
N ILE A 162 6.31 0.44 5.53
CA ILE A 162 6.29 -0.71 4.61
C ILE A 162 7.09 -0.34 3.37
N TRP A 163 8.06 -1.20 3.04
CA TRP A 163 9.01 -1.03 1.94
C TRP A 163 8.87 -2.13 0.90
N ASP A 164 9.05 -1.77 -0.36
CA ASP A 164 9.18 -2.68 -1.50
C ASP A 164 10.52 -3.44 -1.45
N GLY A 165 10.48 -4.73 -1.20
CA GLY A 165 11.63 -5.61 -1.16
C GLY A 165 11.54 -6.74 -2.18
N MET A 166 11.10 -6.43 -3.41
CA MET A 166 10.94 -7.40 -4.49
C MET A 166 12.24 -8.14 -4.78
N PHE A 167 13.34 -7.42 -4.88
CA PHE A 167 14.63 -7.93 -5.33
C PHE A 167 15.69 -7.94 -4.23
N LEU A 168 16.82 -8.58 -4.53
CA LEU A 168 18.10 -8.41 -3.84
C LEU A 168 19.00 -7.54 -4.71
N ASP A 169 19.98 -6.85 -4.12
CA ASP A 169 20.92 -5.99 -4.88
C ASP A 169 21.56 -6.69 -6.06
N LYS A 170 21.91 -7.98 -5.91
CA LYS A 170 22.49 -8.79 -6.99
C LYS A 170 21.56 -9.03 -8.19
N GLU A 171 20.25 -8.82 -8.00
CA GLU A 171 19.21 -9.05 -9.02
C GLU A 171 18.88 -7.75 -9.79
N LEU A 172 19.14 -6.59 -9.20
CA LEU A 172 18.77 -5.28 -9.76
C LEU A 172 19.34 -5.00 -11.17
N PRO A 173 20.58 -5.40 -11.53
CA PRO A 173 21.10 -5.10 -12.86
C PRO A 173 20.22 -5.61 -14.01
N ASP A 174 19.57 -6.75 -13.83
CA ASP A 174 18.69 -7.36 -14.81
C ASP A 174 17.23 -6.91 -14.67
N LYS A 175 16.93 -6.06 -13.68
CA LYS A 175 15.56 -5.62 -13.30
C LYS A 175 15.34 -4.12 -13.42
N LYS A 176 16.28 -3.41 -14.02
CA LYS A 176 16.13 -1.97 -14.23
C LYS A 176 14.89 -1.64 -15.07
N GLY A 177 14.08 -0.67 -14.60
CA GLY A 177 12.83 -0.28 -15.24
C GLY A 177 11.65 -1.17 -14.88
N TRP A 178 11.80 -2.11 -13.93
CA TRP A 178 10.69 -2.92 -13.43
C TRP A 178 9.89 -2.22 -12.33
N GLY A 179 10.43 -1.14 -11.77
CA GLY A 179 9.73 -0.31 -10.80
C GLY A 179 9.81 -0.83 -9.36
N HIS A 180 10.83 -1.62 -9.01
CA HIS A 180 10.96 -2.22 -7.68
C HIS A 180 12.35 -2.06 -7.07
N SER A 181 12.38 -2.06 -5.74
CA SER A 181 13.58 -1.93 -4.93
C SER A 181 14.14 -3.28 -4.47
N SER A 182 15.34 -3.22 -3.89
CA SER A 182 15.91 -4.36 -3.18
C SER A 182 15.69 -4.28 -1.67
N VAL A 183 15.85 -5.45 -1.04
CA VAL A 183 15.88 -5.60 0.41
C VAL A 183 17.02 -4.74 1.00
N GLU A 184 18.21 -4.79 0.40
CA GLU A 184 19.40 -4.09 0.87
C GLU A 184 19.25 -2.57 0.75
N GLN A 185 18.61 -2.08 -0.31
CA GLN A 185 18.28 -0.64 -0.45
C GLN A 185 17.35 -0.18 0.68
N GLY A 186 16.34 -0.98 1.03
CA GLY A 186 15.46 -0.71 2.16
C GLY A 186 16.21 -0.68 3.50
N ILE A 187 17.10 -1.65 3.75
CA ILE A 187 17.92 -1.70 4.96
C ILE A 187 18.83 -0.47 5.05
N ASN A 188 19.45 -0.09 3.93
CA ASN A 188 20.34 1.07 3.87
C ASN A 188 19.58 2.38 4.15
N LEU A 189 18.37 2.54 3.60
CA LEU A 189 17.52 3.68 3.90
C LEU A 189 17.10 3.69 5.37
N ALA A 190 16.67 2.54 5.89
CA ALA A 190 16.26 2.40 7.29
C ALA A 190 17.35 2.78 8.30
N ASN A 191 18.63 2.54 7.97
CA ASN A 191 19.75 2.92 8.84
C ASN A 191 19.93 4.45 8.99
N GLU A 192 19.25 5.24 8.17
CA GLU A 192 19.28 6.71 8.20
C GLU A 192 17.99 7.34 8.74
N LEU A 193 17.05 6.50 9.18
CA LEU A 193 15.72 6.91 9.67
C LEU A 193 15.56 6.67 11.18
N GLU A 194 14.76 7.51 11.80
CA GLU A 194 14.18 7.23 13.11
C GLU A 194 12.79 6.61 12.92
N PHE A 195 12.62 5.36 13.34
CA PHE A 195 11.37 4.62 13.21
C PHE A 195 11.23 3.56 14.32
N LYS A 196 10.02 3.00 14.47
CA LYS A 196 9.81 1.88 15.41
C LYS A 196 9.84 0.51 14.71
N LYS A 197 9.19 0.40 13.53
CA LYS A 197 9.11 -0.85 12.74
C LYS A 197 9.33 -0.55 11.26
N PHE A 198 10.15 -1.35 10.60
CA PHE A 198 10.37 -1.30 9.15
C PHE A 198 10.08 -2.67 8.56
N LEU A 199 9.04 -2.75 7.75
CA LEU A 199 8.54 -4.01 7.19
C LEU A 199 8.90 -4.10 5.72
N ILE A 200 9.70 -5.08 5.38
CA ILE A 200 10.03 -5.42 3.99
C ILE A 200 8.92 -6.32 3.47
N SER A 201 8.26 -5.92 2.40
CA SER A 201 7.13 -6.61 1.80
C SER A 201 7.29 -6.72 0.28
N HIS A 202 6.27 -7.15 -0.42
CA HIS A 202 6.24 -7.25 -1.88
C HIS A 202 7.35 -8.11 -2.47
N HIS A 203 7.58 -9.30 -1.87
CA HIS A 203 8.64 -10.21 -2.31
C HIS A 203 8.36 -10.77 -3.70
N SER A 204 9.42 -11.02 -4.46
CA SER A 204 9.32 -11.73 -5.74
C SER A 204 8.50 -13.03 -5.57
N PRO A 205 7.55 -13.32 -6.47
CA PRO A 205 6.76 -14.56 -6.42
C PRO A 205 7.60 -15.84 -6.47
N THR A 206 8.84 -15.73 -6.94
CA THR A 206 9.79 -16.85 -7.01
C THR A 206 10.67 -16.99 -5.77
N ARG A 207 10.56 -16.07 -4.79
CA ARG A 207 11.35 -16.10 -3.57
C ARG A 207 10.75 -17.07 -2.57
N GLU A 208 11.52 -18.09 -2.17
CA GLU A 208 11.07 -19.08 -1.21
C GLU A 208 11.12 -18.57 0.23
N ASP A 209 10.20 -19.05 1.07
CA ASP A 209 10.15 -18.70 2.51
C ASP A 209 11.47 -19.01 3.24
N ASN A 210 12.17 -20.07 2.86
CA ASN A 210 13.45 -20.41 3.45
C ASN A 210 14.55 -19.40 3.13
N GLU A 211 14.48 -18.78 1.95
CA GLU A 211 15.39 -17.69 1.58
C GLU A 211 15.09 -16.43 2.40
N ILE A 212 13.81 -16.06 2.50
CA ILE A 212 13.36 -14.94 3.34
C ILE A 212 13.83 -15.14 4.79
N LYS A 213 13.61 -16.33 5.37
CA LYS A 213 14.06 -16.67 6.73
C LYS A 213 15.57 -16.56 6.90
N LYS A 214 16.37 -16.97 5.92
CA LYS A 214 17.83 -16.82 5.96
C LYS A 214 18.25 -15.36 5.98
N ILE A 215 17.63 -14.52 5.14
CA ILE A 215 17.93 -13.09 5.11
C ILE A 215 17.52 -12.45 6.44
N GLN A 216 16.32 -12.73 6.94
CA GLN A 216 15.81 -12.22 8.21
C GLN A 216 16.74 -12.55 9.39
N ASN A 217 17.24 -13.78 9.47
CA ASN A 217 18.12 -14.22 10.55
C ASN A 217 19.50 -13.52 10.54
N ASN A 218 19.89 -12.94 9.41
CA ASN A 218 21.14 -12.19 9.25
C ASN A 218 20.98 -10.69 9.51
N LEU A 219 19.74 -10.19 9.73
CA LEU A 219 19.52 -8.79 10.04
C LEU A 219 19.95 -8.50 11.50
N SER A 220 20.82 -7.52 11.63
CA SER A 220 21.27 -7.05 12.96
C SER A 220 20.26 -6.13 13.65
N ASN A 221 19.45 -5.42 12.87
CA ASN A 221 18.46 -4.49 13.42
C ASN A 221 17.11 -5.20 13.60
N ILE A 222 16.73 -5.44 14.85
CA ILE A 222 15.48 -6.12 15.23
C ILE A 222 14.20 -5.37 14.85
N LYS A 223 14.31 -4.07 14.53
CA LYS A 223 13.18 -3.26 14.07
C LYS A 223 12.85 -3.47 12.59
N ILE A 224 13.77 -4.11 11.85
CA ILE A 224 13.59 -4.44 10.43
C ILE A 224 13.19 -5.90 10.32
N LYS A 225 12.06 -6.17 9.70
CA LYS A 225 11.61 -7.55 9.45
C LYS A 225 10.83 -7.67 8.15
N PHE A 226 10.73 -8.89 7.68
CA PHE A 226 9.87 -9.22 6.53
C PHE A 226 8.42 -9.34 6.98
N ALA A 227 7.51 -8.72 6.24
CA ALA A 227 6.08 -8.86 6.46
C ALA A 227 5.62 -10.28 6.10
N SER A 228 4.67 -10.79 6.86
CA SER A 228 4.02 -12.08 6.61
C SER A 228 2.53 -11.88 6.31
N GLU A 229 1.96 -12.75 5.48
CA GLU A 229 0.52 -12.70 5.23
C GLU A 229 -0.29 -12.91 6.52
N ASN A 230 -1.34 -12.12 6.67
CA ASN A 230 -2.23 -12.09 7.85
C ASN A 230 -1.53 -11.75 9.17
N GLU A 231 -0.33 -11.20 9.12
CA GLU A 231 0.33 -10.70 10.32
C GLU A 231 -0.41 -9.47 10.85
N VAL A 232 -0.74 -9.48 12.13
CA VAL A 232 -1.29 -8.33 12.85
C VAL A 232 -0.19 -7.69 13.67
N ILE A 233 0.01 -6.40 13.52
CA ILE A 233 1.08 -5.65 14.16
C ILE A 233 0.47 -4.46 14.91
N ASP A 234 0.63 -4.44 16.22
CA ASP A 234 0.30 -3.26 17.03
C ASP A 234 1.31 -2.14 16.79
N PHE A 235 0.87 -0.91 16.67
CA PHE A 235 1.73 0.25 16.49
C PHE A 235 1.26 1.48 17.26
#